data_7d087682fa0654a9045f0cb7e5eabebc
#
_entry.id   7d087682fa0654a9045f0cb7e5eabebc
#
_cell.length_a   1.000
_cell.length_b   1.000
_cell.length_c   1.000
_cell.angle_alpha   90.00
_cell.angle_beta   90.00
_cell.angle_gamma   90.00
#
_symmetry.space_group_name_H-M   'P 1'
#
loop_
_entity.id
_entity.type
_entity.pdbx_description
1 polymer ?
#
loop_
_entity_poly.entity_id
_entity_poly.type
_entity_poly.pdbx_seq_one_letter_code
_entity_poly.pdbx_strand_id
1 'polypeptide(L)'
;MNLNFNNYKKLKIKYLKFLKSQEVLSEPFRDKLGQLDNFYLPLSKKIYDNYYKDKKTKIIGLTGGQGAGKSTISSILKIILKEYFNLDTVIFSIDDFYKTLKERKKMSVKISPLFITRGVPGTHDTALLYKCLIGFKKLKFSKTLIPKFDKSVDDRLPKRRWQNIRKKPEIVIFEGWCVGATPQKKKDLLVPVNELEKEKDKNKIWRLRVNQELKTKYKKIFNMIDNFIFLKVPSFKHVYKWRMLQEKKLRKVSKGKKTMSNNQIKNFVMFYERLTKHMLRNFEKISNITIKIDNNHRLKSIKFN
;
A
#
# COMPACT_ATOMS: atom_id res chain seq x y z
N MET A 1 -26.70 16.06 -1.68
CA MET A 1 -25.92 15.60 -2.82
C MET A 1 -26.91 15.19 -3.90
N ASN A 2 -27.13 15.99 -4.94
CA ASN A 2 -27.96 15.54 -6.06
C ASN A 2 -27.20 14.40 -6.74
N LEU A 3 -27.59 13.16 -6.45
CA LEU A 3 -27.07 11.96 -7.07
C LEU A 3 -27.42 12.01 -8.56
N ASN A 4 -26.40 12.15 -9.41
CA ASN A 4 -26.63 11.96 -10.84
C ASN A 4 -26.94 10.46 -11.05
N PHE A 5 -28.22 10.16 -11.16
CA PHE A 5 -28.76 8.80 -11.21
C PHE A 5 -28.11 7.94 -12.29
N ASN A 6 -27.84 8.53 -13.46
CA ASN A 6 -27.20 7.83 -14.57
C ASN A 6 -25.75 7.43 -14.25
N ASN A 7 -25.00 8.30 -13.60
CA ASN A 7 -23.62 7.99 -13.17
C ASN A 7 -23.59 6.90 -12.10
N TYR A 8 -24.55 6.91 -11.16
CA TYR A 8 -24.65 5.89 -10.13
C TYR A 8 -24.99 4.51 -10.71
N LYS A 9 -25.93 4.43 -11.67
CA LYS A 9 -26.26 3.18 -12.36
C LYS A 9 -25.03 2.58 -13.08
N LYS A 10 -24.29 3.40 -13.82
CA LYS A 10 -23.03 3.01 -14.49
C LYS A 10 -21.98 2.52 -13.48
N LEU A 11 -21.78 3.28 -12.41
CA LEU A 11 -20.86 2.93 -11.33
C LEU A 11 -21.20 1.58 -10.74
N LYS A 12 -22.47 1.37 -10.33
CA LYS A 12 -22.93 0.12 -9.71
C LYS A 12 -22.60 -1.11 -10.56
N ILE A 13 -22.86 -1.04 -11.87
CA ILE A 13 -22.56 -2.13 -12.80
C ILE A 13 -21.04 -2.44 -12.80
N LYS A 14 -20.18 -1.43 -12.97
CA LYS A 14 -18.72 -1.62 -13.03
C LYS A 14 -18.16 -2.08 -11.69
N TYR A 15 -18.65 -1.55 -10.59
CA TYR A 15 -18.25 -1.93 -9.24
C TYR A 15 -18.57 -3.41 -8.95
N LEU A 16 -19.81 -3.84 -9.23
CA LEU A 16 -20.21 -5.24 -9.01
C LEU A 16 -19.44 -6.21 -9.93
N LYS A 17 -19.23 -5.83 -11.20
CA LYS A 17 -18.39 -6.60 -12.13
C LYS A 17 -16.96 -6.75 -11.62
N PHE A 18 -16.35 -5.67 -11.11
CA PHE A 18 -15.03 -5.73 -10.50
C PHE A 18 -15.00 -6.64 -9.29
N LEU A 19 -15.91 -6.49 -8.34
CA LEU A 19 -15.95 -7.36 -7.16
C LEU A 19 -16.08 -8.84 -7.55
N LYS A 20 -16.97 -9.17 -8.49
CA LYS A 20 -17.10 -10.54 -9.00
C LYS A 20 -15.80 -11.09 -9.55
N SER A 21 -14.98 -10.27 -10.24
CA SER A 21 -13.67 -10.70 -10.74
C SER A 21 -12.62 -10.91 -9.64
N GLN A 22 -12.83 -10.36 -8.44
CA GLN A 22 -11.93 -10.52 -7.29
C GLN A 22 -12.37 -11.63 -6.33
N GLU A 23 -13.58 -12.14 -6.48
CA GLU A 23 -14.10 -13.23 -5.66
C GLU A 23 -13.39 -14.54 -5.99
N VAL A 24 -12.90 -15.20 -4.96
CA VAL A 24 -12.36 -16.56 -5.05
C VAL A 24 -13.41 -17.52 -4.55
N LEU A 25 -13.59 -18.65 -5.19
CA LEU A 25 -14.67 -19.67 -5.10
C LEU A 25 -15.33 -19.95 -3.74
N SER A 26 -14.78 -19.51 -2.61
CA SER A 26 -15.30 -19.76 -1.27
C SER A 26 -15.54 -18.52 -0.41
N GLU A 27 -15.26 -17.32 -0.94
CA GLU A 27 -15.32 -16.09 -0.13
C GLU A 27 -15.88 -14.91 -0.94
N PRO A 28 -17.22 -14.85 -1.10
CA PRO A 28 -17.87 -13.71 -1.77
C PRO A 28 -17.74 -12.44 -0.91
N PHE A 29 -17.65 -11.29 -1.58
CA PHE A 29 -17.83 -10.02 -0.89
C PHE A 29 -19.25 -9.90 -0.35
N ARG A 30 -19.37 -9.66 0.94
CA ARG A 30 -20.67 -9.47 1.59
C ARG A 30 -21.04 -8.00 1.62
N ASP A 31 -22.35 -7.71 1.67
CA ASP A 31 -22.89 -6.34 1.78
C ASP A 31 -22.27 -5.37 0.76
N LYS A 32 -22.20 -5.79 -0.50
CA LYS A 32 -21.50 -5.05 -1.57
C LYS A 32 -22.02 -3.62 -1.73
N LEU A 33 -23.32 -3.42 -1.71
CA LEU A 33 -23.92 -2.10 -1.89
C LEU A 33 -23.85 -1.24 -0.63
N GLY A 34 -24.07 -1.82 0.55
CA GLY A 34 -23.88 -1.09 1.80
C GLY A 34 -22.41 -0.63 1.98
N GLN A 35 -21.44 -1.45 1.57
CA GLN A 35 -20.03 -1.03 1.54
C GLN A 35 -19.77 0.09 0.53
N LEU A 36 -20.42 0.05 -0.65
CA LEU A 36 -20.31 1.12 -1.64
C LEU A 36 -20.85 2.43 -1.09
N ASP A 37 -22.08 2.42 -0.58
CA ASP A 37 -22.82 3.63 -0.24
C ASP A 37 -22.33 4.26 1.08
N ASN A 38 -22.01 3.42 2.08
CA ASN A 38 -21.64 3.90 3.41
C ASN A 38 -20.13 4.21 3.56
N PHE A 39 -19.25 3.65 2.69
CA PHE A 39 -17.81 3.81 2.84
C PHE A 39 -17.12 4.32 1.57
N TYR A 40 -17.27 3.61 0.45
CA TYR A 40 -16.48 3.93 -0.74
C TYR A 40 -16.90 5.23 -1.41
N LEU A 41 -18.21 5.51 -1.51
CA LEU A 41 -18.70 6.78 -2.06
C LEU A 41 -18.35 7.99 -1.19
N PRO A 42 -18.57 8.00 0.14
CA PRO A 42 -18.15 9.09 1.02
C PRO A 42 -16.63 9.33 0.97
N LEU A 43 -15.83 8.26 0.93
CA LEU A 43 -14.39 8.34 0.79
C LEU A 43 -13.98 8.98 -0.54
N SER A 44 -14.57 8.52 -1.64
CA SER A 44 -14.30 9.07 -2.98
C SER A 44 -14.75 10.53 -3.11
N LYS A 45 -15.89 10.89 -2.49
CA LYS A 45 -16.38 12.27 -2.40
C LYS A 45 -15.35 13.17 -1.70
N LYS A 46 -14.79 12.72 -0.57
CA LYS A 46 -13.76 13.49 0.14
C LYS A 46 -12.51 13.70 -0.70
N ILE A 47 -12.09 12.70 -1.48
CA ILE A 47 -10.96 12.81 -2.42
C ILE A 47 -11.29 13.82 -3.53
N TYR A 48 -12.49 13.73 -4.12
CA TYR A 48 -12.98 14.66 -5.12
C TYR A 48 -13.00 16.10 -4.60
N ASP A 49 -13.55 16.34 -3.41
CA ASP A 49 -13.64 17.67 -2.81
C ASP A 49 -12.26 18.29 -2.58
N ASN A 50 -11.28 17.47 -2.16
CA ASN A 50 -9.90 17.91 -2.00
C ASN A 50 -9.25 18.29 -3.34
N TYR A 51 -9.54 17.55 -4.41
CA TYR A 51 -9.08 17.90 -5.76
C TYR A 51 -9.76 19.17 -6.26
N TYR A 52 -11.07 19.27 -6.06
CA TYR A 52 -11.88 20.36 -6.62
C TYR A 52 -11.51 21.73 -6.07
N LYS A 53 -10.91 21.81 -4.87
CA LYS A 53 -10.47 23.06 -4.24
C LYS A 53 -9.46 23.86 -5.06
N ASP A 54 -8.52 23.20 -5.72
CA ASP A 54 -7.43 23.85 -6.45
C ASP A 54 -7.14 23.22 -7.82
N LYS A 55 -7.82 22.13 -8.15
CA LYS A 55 -7.69 21.36 -9.41
C LYS A 55 -6.25 20.91 -9.73
N LYS A 56 -5.42 20.76 -8.69
CA LYS A 56 -4.06 20.22 -8.82
C LYS A 56 -4.07 18.73 -8.55
N THR A 57 -3.20 17.99 -9.24
CA THR A 57 -3.02 16.55 -8.97
C THR A 57 -2.83 16.28 -7.47
N LYS A 58 -3.69 15.44 -6.88
CA LYS A 58 -3.58 15.00 -5.49
C LYS A 58 -2.95 13.63 -5.38
N ILE A 59 -1.96 13.51 -4.52
CA ILE A 59 -1.32 12.24 -4.18
C ILE A 59 -1.95 11.74 -2.89
N ILE A 60 -2.65 10.63 -2.98
CA ILE A 60 -3.33 9.97 -1.85
C ILE A 60 -2.48 8.79 -1.41
N GLY A 61 -1.97 8.84 -0.18
CA GLY A 61 -1.26 7.72 0.43
C GLY A 61 -2.24 6.73 1.06
N LEU A 62 -2.36 5.54 0.49
CA LEU A 62 -3.20 4.47 1.06
C LEU A 62 -2.31 3.45 1.78
N THR A 63 -2.44 3.38 3.09
CA THR A 63 -1.59 2.52 3.93
C THR A 63 -2.40 1.57 4.82
N GLY A 64 -1.77 0.47 5.21
CA GLY A 64 -2.38 -0.54 6.08
C GLY A 64 -1.61 -1.85 6.04
N GLY A 65 -1.83 -2.72 7.01
CA GLY A 65 -1.15 -4.01 7.12
C GLY A 65 -1.24 -4.87 5.84
N GLN A 66 -0.36 -5.84 5.74
CA GLN A 66 -0.45 -6.83 4.64
C GLN A 66 -1.77 -7.58 4.72
N GLY A 67 -2.39 -7.84 3.56
CA GLY A 67 -3.70 -8.48 3.49
C GLY A 67 -4.89 -7.57 3.82
N ALA A 68 -4.70 -6.29 4.15
CA ALA A 68 -5.78 -5.35 4.48
C ALA A 68 -6.65 -4.91 3.27
N GLY A 69 -6.41 -5.43 2.07
CA GLY A 69 -7.22 -5.10 0.89
C GLY A 69 -6.85 -3.80 0.18
N LYS A 70 -5.67 -3.21 0.44
CA LYS A 70 -5.23 -1.94 -0.18
C LYS A 70 -5.44 -1.87 -1.68
N SER A 71 -4.95 -2.85 -2.42
CA SER A 71 -5.02 -2.86 -3.90
C SER A 71 -6.46 -3.00 -4.41
N THR A 72 -7.30 -3.77 -3.70
CA THR A 72 -8.74 -3.88 -4.00
C THR A 72 -9.43 -2.53 -3.78
N ILE A 73 -9.19 -1.88 -2.63
CA ILE A 73 -9.75 -0.57 -2.29
C ILE A 73 -9.27 0.49 -3.28
N SER A 74 -7.98 0.52 -3.63
CA SER A 74 -7.45 1.43 -4.65
C SER A 74 -8.17 1.28 -5.99
N SER A 75 -8.43 0.04 -6.42
CA SER A 75 -9.15 -0.24 -7.66
C SER A 75 -10.62 0.19 -7.59
N ILE A 76 -11.29 -0.03 -6.46
CA ILE A 76 -12.66 0.45 -6.23
C ILE A 76 -12.71 1.98 -6.29
N LEU A 77 -11.80 2.66 -5.58
CA LEU A 77 -11.72 4.13 -5.60
C LEU A 77 -11.48 4.65 -7.02
N LYS A 78 -10.59 4.02 -7.79
CA LYS A 78 -10.35 4.40 -9.19
C LYS A 78 -11.62 4.28 -10.04
N ILE A 79 -12.41 3.21 -9.87
CA ILE A 79 -13.69 3.01 -10.57
C ILE A 79 -14.66 4.14 -10.20
N ILE A 80 -14.83 4.43 -8.91
CA ILE A 80 -15.76 5.47 -8.44
C ILE A 80 -15.32 6.84 -8.91
N LEU A 81 -14.04 7.19 -8.76
CA LEU A 81 -13.49 8.47 -9.18
C LEU A 81 -13.67 8.68 -10.69
N LYS A 82 -13.53 7.62 -11.49
CA LYS A 82 -13.77 7.71 -12.95
C LYS A 82 -15.23 7.79 -13.31
N GLU A 83 -16.06 6.85 -12.84
CA GLU A 83 -17.44 6.69 -13.32
C GLU A 83 -18.41 7.70 -12.71
N TYR A 84 -18.15 8.11 -11.47
CA TYR A 84 -19.06 9.01 -10.76
C TYR A 84 -18.59 10.47 -10.78
N PHE A 85 -17.26 10.69 -10.63
CA PHE A 85 -16.65 12.01 -10.53
C PHE A 85 -15.89 12.45 -11.79
N ASN A 86 -15.77 11.58 -12.80
CA ASN A 86 -15.01 11.81 -14.04
C ASN A 86 -13.54 12.25 -13.83
N LEU A 87 -12.87 11.69 -12.81
CA LEU A 87 -11.46 11.94 -12.52
C LEU A 87 -10.57 10.78 -12.98
N ASP A 88 -9.51 11.10 -13.73
CA ASP A 88 -8.50 10.12 -14.13
C ASP A 88 -7.57 9.81 -12.95
N THR A 89 -7.46 8.53 -12.63
CA THR A 89 -6.72 8.06 -11.47
C THR A 89 -5.62 7.09 -11.86
N VAL A 90 -4.40 7.35 -11.38
CA VAL A 90 -3.26 6.43 -11.48
C VAL A 90 -3.04 5.76 -10.13
N ILE A 91 -2.81 4.44 -10.14
CA ILE A 91 -2.49 3.65 -8.95
C ILE A 91 -1.11 3.04 -9.14
N PHE A 92 -0.28 3.09 -8.10
CA PHE A 92 0.95 2.31 -8.01
C PHE A 92 1.29 1.97 -6.56
N SER A 93 2.08 0.91 -6.40
CA SER A 93 2.53 0.43 -5.10
C SER A 93 3.97 0.85 -4.81
N ILE A 94 4.29 1.07 -3.52
CA ILE A 94 5.67 1.20 -3.08
C ILE A 94 6.49 -0.06 -3.45
N ASP A 95 5.84 -1.21 -3.51
CA ASP A 95 6.44 -2.50 -3.89
C ASP A 95 6.98 -2.49 -5.35
N ASP A 96 6.41 -1.66 -6.23
CA ASP A 96 6.90 -1.51 -7.60
C ASP A 96 8.31 -0.87 -7.65
N PHE A 97 8.72 -0.21 -6.57
CA PHE A 97 9.98 0.51 -6.45
C PHE A 97 11.06 -0.24 -5.66
N TYR A 98 10.90 -1.54 -5.40
CA TYR A 98 11.99 -2.28 -4.77
C TYR A 98 13.30 -2.16 -5.57
N LYS A 99 14.40 -2.08 -4.84
CA LYS A 99 15.75 -2.20 -5.39
C LYS A 99 15.90 -3.55 -6.08
N THR A 100 16.73 -3.58 -7.13
CA THR A 100 17.09 -4.83 -7.81
C THR A 100 17.68 -5.85 -6.85
N LEU A 101 17.62 -7.13 -7.20
CA LEU A 101 18.24 -8.18 -6.41
C LEU A 101 19.76 -7.94 -6.24
N LYS A 102 20.44 -7.45 -7.29
CA LYS A 102 21.86 -7.08 -7.24
C LYS A 102 22.14 -5.99 -6.20
N GLU A 103 21.32 -4.95 -6.13
CA GLU A 103 21.46 -3.88 -5.13
C GLU A 103 21.21 -4.40 -3.72
N ARG A 104 20.19 -5.25 -3.53
CA ARG A 104 19.88 -5.86 -2.21
C ARG A 104 20.98 -6.83 -1.76
N LYS A 105 21.57 -7.61 -2.67
CA LYS A 105 22.77 -8.42 -2.39
C LYS A 105 23.93 -7.55 -1.90
N LYS A 106 24.21 -6.41 -2.55
CA LYS A 106 25.24 -5.47 -2.06
C LYS A 106 24.92 -4.94 -0.65
N MET A 107 23.66 -4.59 -0.39
CA MET A 107 23.25 -4.12 0.95
C MET A 107 23.35 -5.22 2.00
N SER A 108 23.06 -6.47 1.64
CA SER A 108 23.14 -7.59 2.59
C SER A 108 24.58 -7.85 3.06
N VAL A 109 25.57 -7.65 2.21
CA VAL A 109 26.98 -7.77 2.56
C VAL A 109 27.47 -6.53 3.33
N LYS A 110 27.13 -5.33 2.86
CA LYS A 110 27.70 -4.08 3.41
C LYS A 110 27.05 -3.59 4.70
N ILE A 111 25.80 -3.94 4.97
CA ILE A 111 25.01 -3.38 6.08
C ILE A 111 24.52 -4.48 7.01
N SER A 112 23.66 -5.37 6.52
CA SER A 112 23.09 -6.48 7.29
C SER A 112 22.50 -7.54 6.35
N PRO A 113 22.75 -8.83 6.61
CA PRO A 113 22.19 -9.93 5.81
C PRO A 113 20.66 -9.85 5.61
N LEU A 114 19.94 -9.24 6.53
CA LEU A 114 18.50 -9.08 6.47
C LEU A 114 18.02 -8.20 5.28
N PHE A 115 18.89 -7.34 4.71
CA PHE A 115 18.53 -6.52 3.54
C PHE A 115 18.48 -7.28 2.21
N ILE A 116 18.82 -8.56 2.18
CA ILE A 116 18.54 -9.41 1.02
C ILE A 116 17.04 -9.54 0.79
N THR A 117 16.25 -9.59 1.88
CA THR A 117 14.79 -9.68 1.83
C THR A 117 14.21 -8.30 1.52
N ARG A 118 13.39 -8.24 0.45
CA ARG A 118 12.62 -7.02 0.13
C ARG A 118 11.50 -6.79 1.14
N GLY A 119 11.09 -5.53 1.30
CA GLY A 119 9.89 -5.18 2.08
C GLY A 119 10.05 -3.92 2.91
N VAL A 120 11.04 -3.90 3.79
CA VAL A 120 11.23 -2.83 4.77
C VAL A 120 11.80 -1.54 4.15
N PRO A 121 11.60 -0.37 4.80
CA PRO A 121 12.26 0.86 4.43
C PRO A 121 13.79 0.67 4.30
N GLY A 122 14.35 1.20 3.21
CA GLY A 122 15.73 0.98 2.78
C GLY A 122 15.84 0.02 1.59
N THR A 123 14.88 -0.88 1.39
CA THR A 123 14.86 -1.81 0.25
C THR A 123 14.18 -1.26 -1.00
N HIS A 124 13.67 -0.03 -0.96
CA HIS A 124 13.07 0.66 -2.12
C HIS A 124 14.06 1.66 -2.72
N ASP A 125 13.94 1.88 -4.03
CA ASP A 125 14.63 2.94 -4.75
C ASP A 125 13.91 4.28 -4.52
N THR A 126 14.29 4.91 -3.43
CA THR A 126 13.67 6.16 -2.98
C THR A 126 13.94 7.33 -3.92
N ALA A 127 15.05 7.33 -4.65
CA ALA A 127 15.37 8.37 -5.63
C ALA A 127 14.42 8.28 -6.84
N LEU A 128 14.21 7.06 -7.37
CA LEU A 128 13.30 6.81 -8.45
C LEU A 128 11.84 7.11 -8.04
N LEU A 129 11.43 6.72 -6.83
CA LEU A 129 10.10 6.99 -6.30
C LEU A 129 9.86 8.50 -6.15
N TYR A 130 10.82 9.23 -5.58
CA TYR A 130 10.76 10.67 -5.43
C TYR A 130 10.63 11.38 -6.80
N LYS A 131 11.45 10.98 -7.79
CA LYS A 131 11.37 11.48 -9.17
C LYS A 131 10.00 11.23 -9.79
N CYS A 132 9.43 10.04 -9.56
CA CYS A 132 8.10 9.70 -10.05
C CYS A 132 7.02 10.62 -9.47
N LEU A 133 7.01 10.83 -8.15
CA LEU A 133 6.04 11.70 -7.47
C LEU A 133 6.17 13.17 -7.91
N ILE A 134 7.40 13.69 -8.02
CA ILE A 134 7.63 15.03 -8.58
C ILE A 134 7.05 15.13 -9.98
N GLY A 135 7.21 14.09 -10.81
CA GLY A 135 6.67 14.07 -12.17
C GLY A 135 5.18 14.38 -12.21
N PHE A 136 4.39 13.81 -11.27
CA PHE A 136 2.95 14.07 -11.18
C PHE A 136 2.59 15.48 -10.69
N LYS A 137 3.46 16.10 -9.88
CA LYS A 137 3.23 17.45 -9.34
C LYS A 137 3.64 18.59 -10.29
N LYS A 138 4.37 18.30 -11.38
CA LYS A 138 4.80 19.33 -12.34
C LYS A 138 3.61 20.01 -13.02
N LEU A 139 3.70 21.33 -13.21
CA LEU A 139 2.70 22.09 -13.95
C LEU A 139 2.63 21.61 -15.40
N LYS A 140 3.78 21.61 -16.09
CA LYS A 140 3.92 21.02 -17.43
C LYS A 140 4.24 19.54 -17.29
N PHE A 141 3.22 18.70 -17.40
CA PHE A 141 3.36 17.26 -17.36
C PHE A 141 3.77 16.75 -18.75
N SER A 142 4.83 15.98 -18.83
CA SER A 142 5.24 15.33 -20.09
C SER A 142 4.87 13.85 -20.08
N LYS A 143 5.57 13.08 -19.27
CA LYS A 143 5.32 11.66 -19.04
C LYS A 143 5.94 11.23 -17.70
N THR A 144 5.39 10.22 -17.11
CA THR A 144 5.97 9.59 -15.92
C THR A 144 6.02 8.07 -16.09
N LEU A 145 7.20 7.49 -15.83
CA LEU A 145 7.40 6.04 -15.89
C LEU A 145 7.35 5.49 -14.47
N ILE A 146 6.44 4.54 -14.24
CA ILE A 146 6.31 3.81 -12.98
C ILE A 146 6.97 2.45 -13.19
N PRO A 147 7.99 2.08 -12.38
CA PRO A 147 8.62 0.77 -12.48
C PRO A 147 7.61 -0.34 -12.20
N LYS A 148 7.98 -1.55 -12.55
CA LYS A 148 7.27 -2.77 -12.19
C LYS A 148 8.24 -3.75 -11.59
N PHE A 149 7.83 -4.36 -10.48
CA PHE A 149 8.58 -5.39 -9.80
C PHE A 149 7.91 -6.75 -9.97
N ASP A 150 8.68 -7.74 -10.41
CA ASP A 150 8.21 -9.12 -10.53
C ASP A 150 8.60 -9.91 -9.28
N LYS A 151 7.60 -10.23 -8.48
CA LYS A 151 7.80 -10.98 -7.23
C LYS A 151 8.18 -12.45 -7.46
N SER A 152 7.94 -13.00 -8.67
CA SER A 152 8.25 -14.38 -9.00
C SER A 152 9.75 -14.61 -9.22
N VAL A 153 10.42 -13.63 -9.85
CA VAL A 153 11.88 -13.62 -10.06
C VAL A 153 12.62 -12.77 -9.04
N ASP A 154 11.89 -12.13 -8.13
CA ASP A 154 12.39 -11.26 -7.07
C ASP A 154 13.25 -10.08 -7.58
N ASP A 155 12.89 -9.53 -8.74
CA ASP A 155 13.63 -8.41 -9.32
C ASP A 155 12.73 -7.40 -10.06
N ARG A 156 13.32 -6.23 -10.36
CA ARG A 156 12.66 -5.17 -11.10
C ARG A 156 12.64 -5.50 -12.59
N LEU A 157 11.50 -5.33 -13.23
CA LEU A 157 11.38 -5.52 -14.67
C LEU A 157 12.16 -4.45 -15.46
N PRO A 158 12.60 -4.77 -16.69
CA PRO A 158 13.27 -3.81 -17.57
C PRO A 158 12.34 -2.63 -17.92
N LYS A 159 12.93 -1.46 -18.17
CA LYS A 159 12.18 -0.19 -18.40
C LYS A 159 11.10 -0.27 -19.48
N ARG A 160 11.28 -1.08 -20.53
CA ARG A 160 10.27 -1.29 -21.60
C ARG A 160 8.95 -1.89 -21.07
N ARG A 161 8.96 -2.54 -19.90
CA ARG A 161 7.79 -3.11 -19.23
C ARG A 161 7.23 -2.24 -18.11
N TRP A 162 7.77 -1.03 -17.93
CA TRP A 162 7.26 -0.08 -16.95
C TRP A 162 5.97 0.56 -17.44
N GLN A 163 5.11 0.95 -16.51
CA GLN A 163 3.89 1.65 -16.86
C GLN A 163 4.22 3.09 -17.29
N ASN A 164 3.80 3.45 -18.50
CA ASN A 164 4.02 4.79 -19.06
C ASN A 164 2.74 5.62 -18.92
N ILE A 165 2.77 6.64 -18.07
CA ILE A 165 1.68 7.59 -17.87
C ILE A 165 1.94 8.78 -18.76
N ARG A 166 1.10 8.94 -19.80
CA ARG A 166 1.23 10.01 -20.82
C ARG A 166 0.29 11.18 -20.58
N LYS A 167 -0.81 10.98 -19.85
CA LYS A 167 -1.76 12.02 -19.46
C LYS A 167 -1.62 12.31 -17.98
N LYS A 168 -1.64 13.60 -17.61
CA LYS A 168 -1.59 14.02 -16.20
C LYS A 168 -2.85 13.55 -15.49
N PRO A 169 -2.73 12.72 -14.44
CA PRO A 169 -3.90 12.30 -13.66
C PRO A 169 -4.34 13.40 -12.71
N GLU A 170 -5.62 13.44 -12.42
CA GLU A 170 -6.17 14.26 -11.34
C GLU A 170 -5.82 13.67 -9.97
N ILE A 171 -5.87 12.33 -9.86
CA ILE A 171 -5.61 11.61 -8.61
C ILE A 171 -4.51 10.58 -8.82
N VAL A 172 -3.59 10.52 -7.88
CA VAL A 172 -2.58 9.46 -7.76
C VAL A 172 -2.82 8.72 -6.46
N ILE A 173 -3.11 7.44 -6.50
CA ILE A 173 -3.18 6.58 -5.31
C ILE A 173 -1.83 5.86 -5.18
N PHE A 174 -1.05 6.28 -4.21
CA PHE A 174 0.22 5.67 -3.82
C PHE A 174 -0.03 4.74 -2.65
N GLU A 175 -0.04 3.43 -2.90
CA GLU A 175 -0.37 2.45 -1.87
C GLU A 175 0.85 1.69 -1.36
N GLY A 176 0.77 1.26 -0.12
CA GLY A 176 1.77 0.37 0.45
C GLY A 176 1.61 0.14 1.95
N TRP A 177 2.25 -0.91 2.45
CA TRP A 177 2.13 -1.30 3.85
C TRP A 177 2.79 -0.32 4.83
N CYS A 178 3.81 0.41 4.38
CA CYS A 178 4.57 1.39 5.18
C CYS A 178 4.50 2.81 4.63
N VAL A 179 3.56 3.10 3.71
CA VAL A 179 3.37 4.45 3.18
C VAL A 179 2.94 5.39 4.31
N GLY A 180 3.68 6.48 4.51
CA GLY A 180 3.47 7.41 5.61
C GLY A 180 4.08 6.99 6.96
N ALA A 181 4.72 5.84 7.05
CA ALA A 181 5.33 5.38 8.31
C ALA A 181 6.34 6.38 8.87
N THR A 182 6.28 6.60 10.17
CA THR A 182 7.18 7.50 10.90
C THR A 182 8.29 6.73 11.61
N PRO A 183 9.45 7.37 11.84
CA PRO A 183 10.51 6.75 12.63
C PRO A 183 10.09 6.58 14.10
N GLN A 184 10.61 5.55 14.73
CA GLN A 184 10.45 5.27 16.15
C GLN A 184 11.49 6.02 16.99
N LYS A 185 11.22 6.23 18.28
CA LYS A 185 12.18 6.75 19.25
C LYS A 185 13.31 5.73 19.46
N LYS A 186 14.54 6.20 19.75
CA LYS A 186 15.70 5.31 19.97
C LYS A 186 15.42 4.23 21.02
N LYS A 187 14.76 4.58 22.13
CA LYS A 187 14.41 3.63 23.22
C LYS A 187 13.55 2.46 22.74
N ASP A 188 12.65 2.70 21.77
CA ASP A 188 11.76 1.66 21.23
C ASP A 188 12.49 0.64 20.35
N LEU A 189 13.72 0.97 19.92
CA LEU A 189 14.58 0.13 19.10
C LEU A 189 15.55 -0.73 19.93
N LEU A 190 15.62 -0.54 21.24
CA LEU A 190 16.56 -1.28 22.09
C LEU A 190 16.14 -2.74 22.23
N VAL A 191 14.84 -2.99 22.44
CA VAL A 191 14.29 -4.32 22.67
C VAL A 191 13.83 -4.95 21.35
N PRO A 192 14.22 -6.20 21.03
CA PRO A 192 13.70 -6.92 19.87
C PRO A 192 12.20 -7.21 20.05
N VAL A 193 11.43 -7.16 18.95
CA VAL A 193 9.97 -7.42 18.98
C VAL A 193 9.60 -8.84 18.60
N ASN A 194 10.54 -9.62 18.07
CA ASN A 194 10.35 -11.00 17.64
C ASN A 194 11.70 -11.74 17.55
N GLU A 195 11.62 -13.04 17.25
CA GLU A 195 12.80 -13.92 17.15
C GLU A 195 13.76 -13.50 16.02
N LEU A 196 13.25 -12.97 14.89
CA LEU A 196 14.11 -12.48 13.82
C LEU A 196 15.06 -11.38 14.32
N GLU A 197 14.55 -10.40 15.05
CA GLU A 197 15.38 -9.32 15.60
C GLU A 197 16.28 -9.81 16.73
N LYS A 198 15.80 -10.74 17.55
CA LYS A 198 16.57 -11.32 18.65
C LYS A 198 17.76 -12.12 18.14
N GLU A 199 17.56 -12.97 17.12
CA GLU A 199 18.59 -13.90 16.65
C GLU A 199 19.45 -13.33 15.52
N LYS A 200 18.86 -12.57 14.59
CA LYS A 200 19.51 -12.12 13.35
C LYS A 200 19.90 -10.63 13.35
N ASP A 201 19.44 -9.84 14.34
CA ASP A 201 19.77 -8.42 14.49
C ASP A 201 20.16 -8.06 15.92
N LYS A 202 21.00 -8.90 16.55
CA LYS A 202 21.49 -8.72 17.94
C LYS A 202 22.09 -7.32 18.15
N ASN A 203 22.90 -6.87 17.20
CA ASN A 203 23.57 -5.57 17.23
C ASN A 203 22.68 -4.40 16.78
N LYS A 204 21.42 -4.62 16.50
CA LYS A 204 20.42 -3.59 16.13
C LYS A 204 20.73 -2.86 14.81
N ILE A 205 21.69 -3.32 14.01
CA ILE A 205 22.15 -2.64 12.78
C ILE A 205 21.02 -2.52 11.77
N TRP A 206 20.25 -3.61 11.55
CA TRP A 206 19.17 -3.64 10.58
C TRP A 206 18.02 -2.70 10.99
N ARG A 207 17.46 -2.85 12.21
CA ARG A 207 16.33 -2.04 12.65
C ARG A 207 16.68 -0.56 12.83
N LEU A 208 17.90 -0.24 13.23
CA LEU A 208 18.39 1.15 13.28
C LEU A 208 18.51 1.74 11.88
N ARG A 209 19.01 0.98 10.90
CA ARG A 209 19.08 1.42 9.51
C ARG A 209 17.70 1.64 8.90
N VAL A 210 16.75 0.72 9.11
CA VAL A 210 15.35 0.88 8.69
C VAL A 210 14.76 2.18 9.24
N ASN A 211 14.98 2.45 10.53
CA ASN A 211 14.51 3.66 11.19
C ASN A 211 15.17 4.94 10.64
N GLN A 212 16.46 4.90 10.34
CA GLN A 212 17.18 6.02 9.72
C GLN A 212 16.70 6.33 8.30
N GLU A 213 16.39 5.32 7.51
CA GLU A 213 15.78 5.50 6.18
C GLU A 213 14.42 6.22 6.29
N LEU A 214 13.58 5.82 7.27
CA LEU A 214 12.31 6.52 7.55
C LEU A 214 12.53 7.98 7.94
N LYS A 215 13.52 8.25 8.79
CA LYS A 215 13.84 9.60 9.26
C LYS A 215 14.31 10.53 8.15
N THR A 216 14.91 9.99 7.09
CA THR A 216 15.55 10.78 6.03
C THR A 216 14.84 10.67 4.70
N LYS A 217 15.13 9.63 3.91
CA LYS A 217 14.67 9.51 2.52
C LYS A 217 13.17 9.35 2.41
N TYR A 218 12.57 8.52 3.27
CA TYR A 218 11.12 8.28 3.22
C TYR A 218 10.33 9.50 3.70
N LYS A 219 10.85 10.26 4.68
CA LYS A 219 10.22 11.51 5.11
C LYS A 219 10.05 12.49 3.94
N LYS A 220 11.08 12.64 3.09
CA LYS A 220 11.00 13.50 1.89
C LYS A 220 9.90 13.05 0.92
N ILE A 221 9.76 11.75 0.73
CA ILE A 221 8.74 11.14 -0.13
C ILE A 221 7.34 11.34 0.45
N PHE A 222 7.16 11.02 1.73
CA PHE A 222 5.86 11.07 2.37
C PHE A 222 5.34 12.50 2.57
N ASN A 223 6.23 13.49 2.66
CA ASN A 223 5.84 14.91 2.67
C ASN A 223 5.22 15.38 1.33
N MET A 224 5.32 14.58 0.24
CA MET A 224 4.66 14.89 -1.03
C MET A 224 3.21 14.41 -1.10
N ILE A 225 2.78 13.61 -0.13
CA ILE A 225 1.42 13.05 -0.04
C ILE A 225 0.49 14.12 0.51
N ASP A 226 -0.62 14.36 -0.19
CA ASP A 226 -1.58 15.39 0.21
C ASP A 226 -2.54 14.89 1.29
N ASN A 227 -2.93 13.60 1.22
CA ASN A 227 -3.81 12.99 2.22
C ASN A 227 -3.43 11.52 2.46
N PHE A 228 -3.50 11.10 3.71
CA PHE A 228 -3.32 9.72 4.12
C PHE A 228 -4.64 9.06 4.45
N ILE A 229 -4.87 7.88 3.85
CA ILE A 229 -5.95 6.95 4.19
C ILE A 229 -5.31 5.76 4.90
N PHE A 230 -5.70 5.54 6.13
CA PHE A 230 -5.20 4.44 6.95
C PHE A 230 -6.23 3.33 7.09
N LEU A 231 -5.90 2.15 6.58
CA LEU A 231 -6.66 0.93 6.80
C LEU A 231 -6.20 0.29 8.11
N LYS A 232 -6.91 0.59 9.17
CA LYS A 232 -6.61 0.11 10.52
C LYS A 232 -7.17 -1.30 10.70
N VAL A 233 -6.29 -2.28 10.63
CA VAL A 233 -6.61 -3.69 10.92
C VAL A 233 -6.72 -3.91 12.42
N PRO A 234 -7.50 -4.90 12.90
CA PRO A 234 -7.77 -5.08 14.33
C PRO A 234 -6.51 -5.30 15.17
N SER A 235 -5.55 -6.08 14.67
CA SER A 235 -4.27 -6.32 15.34
C SER A 235 -3.23 -6.92 14.37
N PHE A 236 -1.98 -7.02 14.80
CA PHE A 236 -0.93 -7.71 14.04
C PHE A 236 -1.22 -9.20 13.81
N LYS A 237 -1.94 -9.87 14.72
CA LYS A 237 -2.39 -11.26 14.52
C LYS A 237 -3.25 -11.40 13.26
N HIS A 238 -4.07 -10.40 12.94
CA HIS A 238 -4.88 -10.39 11.72
C HIS A 238 -4.03 -10.24 10.46
N VAL A 239 -2.96 -9.45 10.51
CA VAL A 239 -2.00 -9.34 9.39
C VAL A 239 -1.40 -10.70 9.05
N TYR A 240 -0.98 -11.46 10.07
CA TYR A 240 -0.48 -12.82 9.89
C TYR A 240 -1.55 -13.76 9.33
N LYS A 241 -2.75 -13.79 9.94
CA LYS A 241 -3.88 -14.62 9.50
C LYS A 241 -4.26 -14.34 8.05
N TRP A 242 -4.35 -13.06 7.68
CA TRP A 242 -4.73 -12.66 6.33
C TRP A 242 -3.63 -12.92 5.30
N ARG A 243 -2.37 -12.82 5.70
CA ARG A 243 -1.26 -13.21 4.83
C ARG A 243 -1.25 -14.72 4.56
N MET A 244 -1.54 -15.53 5.60
CA MET A 244 -1.74 -16.98 5.45
C MET A 244 -2.88 -17.31 4.48
N LEU A 245 -4.02 -16.62 4.63
CA LEU A 245 -5.18 -16.79 3.75
C LEU A 245 -4.85 -16.42 2.30
N GLN A 246 -4.16 -15.30 2.11
CA GLN A 246 -3.69 -14.87 0.78
C GLN A 246 -2.79 -15.92 0.12
N GLU A 247 -1.88 -16.52 0.86
CA GLU A 247 -1.00 -17.57 0.34
C GLU A 247 -1.78 -18.84 0.01
N LYS A 248 -2.75 -19.22 0.86
CA LYS A 248 -3.67 -20.35 0.60
C LYS A 248 -4.46 -20.15 -0.70
N LYS A 249 -4.94 -18.92 -0.95
CA LYS A 249 -5.62 -18.56 -2.21
C LYS A 249 -4.67 -18.67 -3.40
N LEU A 250 -3.45 -18.17 -3.28
CA LEU A 250 -2.43 -18.28 -4.33
C LEU A 250 -2.11 -19.74 -4.68
N ARG A 251 -2.01 -20.63 -3.70
CA ARG A 251 -1.79 -22.06 -3.94
C ARG A 251 -2.90 -22.72 -4.76
N LYS A 252 -4.16 -22.32 -4.52
CA LYS A 252 -5.32 -22.86 -5.27
C LYS A 252 -5.34 -22.41 -6.73
N VAL A 253 -4.86 -21.19 -7.03
CA VAL A 253 -4.94 -20.60 -8.38
C VAL A 253 -3.68 -20.84 -9.20
N SER A 254 -2.51 -20.97 -8.57
CA SER A 254 -1.22 -21.09 -9.26
C SER A 254 -0.76 -22.52 -9.33
N LYS A 255 -1.15 -23.24 -10.39
CA LYS A 255 -0.56 -24.54 -10.74
C LYS A 255 0.97 -24.39 -10.87
N GLY A 256 1.76 -24.95 -9.93
CA GLY A 256 3.22 -25.05 -10.02
C GLY A 256 4.07 -23.83 -9.67
N LYS A 257 3.53 -22.70 -9.24
CA LYS A 257 4.33 -21.54 -8.77
C LYS A 257 4.79 -21.74 -7.32
N LYS A 258 6.04 -21.33 -7.03
CA LYS A 258 6.60 -21.35 -5.66
C LYS A 258 5.73 -20.55 -4.69
N THR A 259 5.03 -21.24 -3.81
CA THR A 259 4.25 -20.66 -2.71
C THR A 259 5.00 -20.88 -1.40
N MET A 260 4.84 -19.98 -0.44
CA MET A 260 5.51 -20.08 0.85
C MET A 260 4.84 -21.11 1.76
N SER A 261 5.63 -21.91 2.48
CA SER A 261 5.14 -22.74 3.59
C SER A 261 4.69 -21.88 4.78
N ASN A 262 3.97 -22.47 5.74
CA ASN A 262 3.52 -21.74 6.92
C ASN A 262 4.69 -21.16 7.74
N ASN A 263 5.79 -21.91 7.88
CA ASN A 263 7.00 -21.43 8.54
C ASN A 263 7.68 -20.29 7.76
N GLN A 264 7.72 -20.38 6.44
CA GLN A 264 8.24 -19.31 5.60
C GLN A 264 7.39 -18.04 5.72
N ILE A 265 6.06 -18.16 5.80
CA ILE A 265 5.17 -17.02 6.03
C ILE A 265 5.40 -16.41 7.41
N LYS A 266 5.54 -17.24 8.47
CA LYS A 266 5.86 -16.80 9.83
C LYS A 266 7.15 -15.98 9.83
N ASN A 267 8.21 -16.52 9.24
CA ASN A 267 9.49 -15.83 9.13
C ASN A 267 9.40 -14.55 8.29
N PHE A 268 8.67 -14.56 7.18
CA PHE A 268 8.47 -13.41 6.34
C PHE A 268 7.73 -12.28 7.07
N VAL A 269 6.68 -12.58 7.82
CA VAL A 269 5.86 -11.58 8.52
C VAL A 269 6.66 -10.90 9.65
N MET A 270 7.65 -11.55 10.25
CA MET A 270 8.51 -10.95 11.27
C MET A 270 9.27 -9.71 10.78
N PHE A 271 9.63 -9.63 9.49
CA PHE A 271 10.28 -8.43 8.91
C PHE A 271 9.40 -7.18 9.00
N TYR A 272 8.09 -7.34 9.04
CA TYR A 272 7.11 -6.25 9.01
C TYR A 272 6.55 -5.90 10.39
N GLU A 273 6.72 -6.78 11.36
CA GLU A 273 6.03 -6.73 12.65
C GLU A 273 6.27 -5.45 13.42
N ARG A 274 7.52 -5.06 13.60
CA ARG A 274 7.90 -3.85 14.34
C ARG A 274 7.19 -2.61 13.81
N LEU A 275 7.34 -2.35 12.52
CA LEU A 275 6.81 -1.14 11.90
C LEU A 275 5.29 -1.18 11.79
N THR A 276 4.70 -2.35 11.53
CA THR A 276 3.24 -2.51 11.53
C THR A 276 2.64 -2.24 12.91
N LYS A 277 3.23 -2.79 13.98
CA LYS A 277 2.80 -2.51 15.35
C LYS A 277 2.94 -1.02 15.70
N HIS A 278 4.02 -0.38 15.26
CA HIS A 278 4.20 1.06 15.44
C HIS A 278 3.12 1.88 14.73
N MET A 279 2.83 1.57 13.48
CA MET A 279 1.77 2.24 12.72
C MET A 279 0.39 2.02 13.34
N LEU A 280 0.06 0.79 13.75
CA LEU A 280 -1.24 0.51 14.38
C LEU A 280 -1.49 1.34 15.65
N ARG A 281 -0.43 1.66 16.40
CA ARG A 281 -0.53 2.49 17.62
C ARG A 281 -0.61 3.99 17.33
N ASN A 282 0.08 4.47 16.29
CA ASN A 282 0.36 5.89 16.16
C ASN A 282 -0.22 6.55 14.89
N PHE A 283 -0.46 5.77 13.81
CA PHE A 283 -0.75 6.36 12.51
C PHE A 283 -2.16 6.97 12.40
N GLU A 284 -3.11 6.52 13.21
CA GLU A 284 -4.46 7.11 13.27
C GLU A 284 -4.41 8.62 13.60
N LYS A 285 -3.45 9.04 14.42
CA LYS A 285 -3.28 10.44 14.84
C LYS A 285 -2.78 11.37 13.73
N ILE A 286 -2.15 10.80 12.70
CA ILE A 286 -1.56 11.57 11.59
C ILE A 286 -2.24 11.33 10.26
N SER A 287 -3.10 10.32 10.16
CA SER A 287 -3.89 10.07 8.95
C SER A 287 -5.04 11.07 8.85
N ASN A 288 -5.34 11.51 7.63
CA ASN A 288 -6.51 12.36 7.36
C ASN A 288 -7.81 11.57 7.41
N ILE A 289 -7.73 10.30 7.08
CA ILE A 289 -8.88 9.37 7.06
C ILE A 289 -8.44 8.04 7.65
N THR A 290 -9.17 7.57 8.65
CA THR A 290 -8.98 6.23 9.21
C THR A 290 -10.18 5.35 8.91
N ILE A 291 -9.94 4.21 8.31
CA ILE A 291 -10.94 3.18 8.04
C ILE A 291 -10.63 1.97 8.91
N LYS A 292 -11.51 1.63 9.83
CA LYS A 292 -11.39 0.39 10.62
C LYS A 292 -11.91 -0.77 9.82
N ILE A 293 -11.15 -1.86 9.78
CA ILE A 293 -11.53 -3.11 9.13
C ILE A 293 -11.89 -4.13 10.19
N ASP A 294 -12.98 -4.86 10.01
CA ASP A 294 -13.39 -5.93 10.92
C ASP A 294 -12.61 -7.24 10.68
N ASN A 295 -12.88 -8.25 11.51
CA ASN A 295 -12.22 -9.55 11.42
C ASN A 295 -12.53 -10.31 10.11
N ASN A 296 -13.55 -9.88 9.37
CA ASN A 296 -14.02 -10.48 8.12
C ASN A 296 -13.63 -9.65 6.88
N HIS A 297 -12.62 -8.79 6.98
CA HIS A 297 -12.17 -7.89 5.91
C HIS A 297 -13.20 -6.85 5.41
N ARG A 298 -14.26 -6.55 6.17
CA ARG A 298 -15.22 -5.53 5.81
C ARG A 298 -14.82 -4.18 6.42
N LEU A 299 -15.13 -3.11 5.73
CA LEU A 299 -15.02 -1.77 6.29
C LEU A 299 -16.10 -1.63 7.37
N LYS A 300 -15.67 -1.31 8.60
CA LYS A 300 -16.56 -1.23 9.78
C LYS A 300 -16.92 0.21 10.12
N SER A 301 -15.98 1.11 10.01
CA SER A 301 -16.19 2.53 10.27
C SER A 301 -15.18 3.37 9.52
N ILE A 302 -15.57 4.59 9.17
CA ILE A 302 -14.71 5.60 8.58
C ILE A 302 -14.73 6.83 9.48
N LYS A 303 -13.53 7.38 9.72
CA LYS A 303 -13.33 8.61 10.46
C LYS A 303 -12.54 9.59 9.59
N PHE A 304 -13.09 10.76 9.37
CA PHE A 304 -12.42 11.90 8.75
C PHE A 304 -11.82 12.75 9.90
N ASN A 305 -10.48 12.86 9.93
CA ASN A 305 -9.73 13.59 10.96
C ASN A 305 -9.45 15.02 10.53
#